data_79c8b2104fc87429bf8d9443dd65a8bc
#
_entry.id   79c8b2104fc87429bf8d9443dd65a8bc
#
_cell.length_a   1.000
_cell.length_b   1.000
_cell.length_c   1.000
_cell.angle_alpha   90.00
_cell.angle_beta   90.00
_cell.angle_gamma   90.00
#
_symmetry.space_group_name_H-M   'P 1'
#
loop_
_entity.id
_entity.type
_entity.pdbx_description
1 polymer ?
#
loop_
_entity_poly.entity_id
_entity_poly.type
_entity_poly.pdbx_seq_one_letter_code
_entity_poly.pdbx_strand_id
1 'polypeptide(L)'
;DVAELVSYDQMVRYEDWDGILKRAEKYQPDSELGSVSVNLALFMSGRGGELPRFKQFGTRGLILPNIRDFISNASSSEVFWRLGMINESLRYAFDTQESLINNRKSGRWMSRIAQCQMLNGRYDVAGKYLDILSNSLFYRRWANDQRRYLRNERAIASDPIYAYLQSVRYQTDFLYYYPEMDKMLAILYHQNKNNVMAAWYYQAWTALKKNETHDNQTYTGNAHGN
;
A
#
# COMPACT_ATOMS: atom_id res chain seq x y z
N ASP A 1 -6.68 -4.65 18.44
CA ASP A 1 -5.94 -3.83 19.42
C ASP A 1 -5.25 -2.66 18.73
N VAL A 2 -5.54 -1.41 19.16
CA VAL A 2 -4.97 -0.19 18.57
C VAL A 2 -3.44 -0.18 18.69
N ALA A 3 -2.87 -0.68 19.78
CA ALA A 3 -1.44 -0.73 19.96
C ALA A 3 -0.75 -1.67 18.95
N GLU A 4 -1.41 -2.75 18.58
CA GLU A 4 -0.94 -3.65 17.52
C GLU A 4 -0.89 -2.93 16.16
N LEU A 5 -1.97 -2.23 15.80
CA LEU A 5 -2.08 -1.52 14.52
C LEU A 5 -1.06 -0.40 14.41
N VAL A 6 -0.83 0.36 15.47
CA VAL A 6 0.22 1.41 15.52
C VAL A 6 1.61 0.78 15.37
N SER A 7 1.84 -0.36 16.02
CA SER A 7 3.11 -1.09 15.91
C SER A 7 3.35 -1.57 14.47
N TYR A 8 2.35 -2.16 13.83
CA TYR A 8 2.47 -2.59 12.42
C TYR A 8 2.69 -1.39 11.48
N ASP A 9 1.94 -0.29 11.65
CA ASP A 9 2.12 0.91 10.82
C ASP A 9 3.54 1.47 10.94
N GLN A 10 4.09 1.50 12.15
CA GLN A 10 5.47 1.94 12.36
C GLN A 10 6.49 1.02 11.68
N MET A 11 6.32 -0.31 11.79
CA MET A 11 7.20 -1.27 11.12
C MET A 11 7.10 -1.19 9.60
N VAL A 12 5.90 -1.00 9.04
CA VAL A 12 5.71 -0.76 7.60
C VAL A 12 6.43 0.51 7.16
N ARG A 13 6.32 1.59 7.93
CA ARG A 13 7.00 2.86 7.66
C ARG A 13 8.52 2.71 7.53
N TYR A 14 9.11 1.90 8.40
CA TYR A 14 10.56 1.66 8.40
C TYR A 14 10.96 0.40 7.62
N GLU A 15 10.02 -0.22 6.91
CA GLU A 15 10.24 -1.42 6.11
C GLU A 15 10.83 -2.59 6.92
N ASP A 16 10.48 -2.67 8.21
CA ASP A 16 10.88 -3.77 9.10
C ASP A 16 9.97 -4.99 8.86
N TRP A 17 10.11 -5.58 7.69
CA TRP A 17 9.31 -6.74 7.27
C TRP A 17 9.56 -7.95 8.17
N ASP A 18 10.80 -8.20 8.55
CA ASP A 18 11.14 -9.27 9.48
C ASP A 18 10.53 -9.07 10.86
N GLY A 19 10.50 -7.84 11.37
CA GLY A 19 9.85 -7.51 12.62
C GLY A 19 8.36 -7.78 12.60
N ILE A 20 7.68 -7.44 11.50
CA ILE A 20 6.25 -7.74 11.30
C ILE A 20 6.02 -9.26 11.34
N LEU A 21 6.80 -10.04 10.59
CA LEU A 21 6.62 -11.48 10.49
C LEU A 21 6.93 -12.20 11.80
N LYS A 22 8.00 -11.82 12.51
CA LYS A 22 8.32 -12.35 13.85
C LYS A 22 7.22 -12.07 14.87
N ARG A 23 6.65 -10.86 14.83
CA ARG A 23 5.50 -10.52 15.68
C ARG A 23 4.30 -11.40 15.36
N ALA A 24 3.96 -11.54 14.06
CA ALA A 24 2.81 -12.32 13.61
C ALA A 24 2.96 -13.82 13.87
N GLU A 25 4.17 -14.38 13.86
CA GLU A 25 4.44 -15.75 14.26
C GLU A 25 4.15 -16.00 15.74
N LYS A 26 4.43 -15.02 16.59
CA LYS A 26 4.16 -15.09 18.02
C LYS A 26 2.70 -14.76 18.34
N TYR A 27 2.14 -13.77 17.70
CA TYR A 27 0.78 -13.28 17.88
C TYR A 27 0.13 -13.09 16.53
N GLN A 28 -0.72 -14.03 16.13
CA GLN A 28 -1.42 -13.97 14.86
C GLN A 28 -2.22 -12.66 14.73
N PRO A 29 -2.33 -12.09 13.54
CA PRO A 29 -3.12 -10.87 13.36
C PRO A 29 -4.57 -11.09 13.78
N ASP A 30 -5.14 -10.14 14.52
CA ASP A 30 -6.50 -10.22 15.04
C ASP A 30 -7.52 -9.39 14.23
N SER A 31 -7.06 -8.72 13.19
CA SER A 31 -7.86 -7.82 12.35
C SER A 31 -7.48 -7.88 10.87
N GLU A 32 -8.39 -7.43 10.01
CA GLU A 32 -8.14 -7.23 8.58
C GLU A 32 -6.90 -6.36 8.37
N LEU A 33 -6.80 -5.27 9.10
CA LEU A 33 -5.72 -4.29 9.00
C LEU A 33 -4.36 -4.87 9.43
N GLY A 34 -4.34 -5.67 10.50
CA GLY A 34 -3.16 -6.43 10.90
C GLY A 34 -2.73 -7.43 9.81
N SER A 35 -3.70 -8.14 9.24
CA SER A 35 -3.45 -9.07 8.12
C SER A 35 -2.90 -8.38 6.87
N VAL A 36 -3.37 -7.16 6.54
CA VAL A 36 -2.82 -6.37 5.42
C VAL A 36 -1.32 -6.13 5.61
N SER A 37 -0.90 -5.75 6.81
CA SER A 37 0.52 -5.50 7.12
C SER A 37 1.36 -6.78 7.04
N VAL A 38 0.84 -7.89 7.56
CA VAL A 38 1.52 -9.21 7.52
C VAL A 38 1.66 -9.71 6.09
N ASN A 39 0.60 -9.64 5.30
CA ASN A 39 0.62 -10.07 3.90
C ASN A 39 1.55 -9.19 3.05
N LEU A 40 1.55 -7.87 3.27
CA LEU A 40 2.51 -6.98 2.63
C LEU A 40 3.96 -7.37 2.97
N ALA A 41 4.24 -7.65 4.25
CA ALA A 41 5.57 -8.08 4.68
C ALA A 41 6.00 -9.41 4.04
N LEU A 42 5.08 -10.38 3.90
CA LEU A 42 5.34 -11.64 3.20
C LEU A 42 5.75 -11.41 1.74
N PHE A 43 5.02 -10.57 1.03
CA PHE A 43 5.31 -10.30 -0.37
C PHE A 43 6.60 -9.49 -0.54
N MET A 44 6.84 -8.47 0.30
CA MET A 44 8.07 -7.70 0.27
C MET A 44 9.31 -8.52 0.62
N SER A 45 9.15 -9.58 1.43
CA SER A 45 10.23 -10.51 1.83
C SER A 45 10.39 -11.70 0.88
N GLY A 46 9.61 -11.79 -0.19
CA GLY A 46 9.63 -12.95 -1.10
C GLY A 46 9.05 -14.24 -0.46
N ARG A 47 8.27 -14.12 0.59
CA ARG A 47 7.71 -15.23 1.39
C ARG A 47 6.20 -15.41 1.17
N GLY A 48 5.67 -14.99 0.01
CA GLY A 48 4.24 -15.07 -0.31
C GLY A 48 3.64 -16.48 -0.22
N GLY A 49 4.44 -17.53 -0.44
CA GLY A 49 4.02 -18.93 -0.26
C GLY A 49 3.68 -19.31 1.19
N GLU A 50 4.10 -18.52 2.16
CA GLU A 50 3.81 -18.73 3.57
C GLU A 50 2.50 -18.09 4.06
N LEU A 51 1.75 -17.44 3.16
CA LEU A 51 0.48 -16.79 3.47
C LEU A 51 -0.49 -17.69 4.26
N PRO A 52 -0.63 -19.00 3.98
CA PRO A 52 -1.52 -19.88 4.75
C PRO A 52 -1.08 -20.13 6.21
N ARG A 53 0.16 -19.82 6.57
CA ARG A 53 0.67 -19.94 7.95
C ARG A 53 0.09 -18.88 8.90
N PHE A 54 -0.43 -17.80 8.33
CA PHE A 54 -0.98 -16.68 9.09
C PHE A 54 -2.50 -16.61 8.94
N LYS A 55 -3.15 -16.12 9.99
CA LYS A 55 -4.60 -15.92 9.97
C LYS A 55 -4.99 -14.95 8.87
N GLN A 56 -5.88 -15.37 8.01
CA GLN A 56 -6.38 -14.58 6.89
C GLN A 56 -7.77 -14.03 7.17
N PHE A 57 -8.08 -12.91 6.52
CA PHE A 57 -9.37 -12.21 6.61
C PHE A 57 -9.97 -12.02 5.20
N GLY A 58 -9.86 -13.05 4.36
CA GLY A 58 -10.28 -12.97 2.98
C GLY A 58 -9.51 -11.92 2.20
N THR A 59 -10.13 -11.43 1.14
CA THR A 59 -9.54 -10.39 0.28
C THR A 59 -9.32 -9.07 1.02
N ARG A 60 -10.09 -8.78 2.07
CA ARG A 60 -9.94 -7.59 2.92
C ARG A 60 -8.65 -7.58 3.74
N GLY A 61 -8.04 -8.73 3.97
CA GLY A 61 -6.72 -8.87 4.56
C GLY A 61 -5.56 -8.64 3.59
N LEU A 62 -5.83 -8.45 2.30
CA LEU A 62 -4.84 -8.07 1.29
C LEU A 62 -4.89 -6.57 0.99
N ILE A 63 -6.06 -6.07 0.63
CA ILE A 63 -6.32 -4.68 0.30
C ILE A 63 -7.66 -4.32 0.93
N LEU A 64 -7.70 -3.22 1.69
CA LEU A 64 -8.91 -2.77 2.34
C LEU A 64 -9.87 -2.12 1.33
N PRO A 65 -11.18 -2.30 1.49
CA PRO A 65 -12.15 -1.44 0.83
C PRO A 65 -11.98 0.01 1.32
N ASN A 66 -12.66 0.95 0.67
CA ASN A 66 -12.59 2.36 1.04
C ASN A 66 -13.18 2.59 2.44
N ILE A 67 -12.34 2.58 3.45
CA ILE A 67 -12.66 2.87 4.86
C ILE A 67 -12.05 4.23 5.20
N ARG A 68 -12.85 5.11 5.80
CA ARG A 68 -12.44 6.49 6.08
C ARG A 68 -11.91 6.65 7.51
N ASP A 69 -10.75 6.08 7.79
CA ASP A 69 -10.00 6.34 9.02
C ASP A 69 -8.51 6.48 8.72
N PHE A 70 -7.79 7.10 9.65
CA PHE A 70 -6.37 7.41 9.48
C PHE A 70 -5.51 6.17 9.19
N ILE A 71 -5.66 5.12 9.99
CA ILE A 71 -4.77 3.94 9.90
C ILE A 71 -5.09 3.14 8.63
N SER A 72 -6.35 2.99 8.28
CA SER A 72 -6.77 2.31 7.06
C SER A 72 -6.30 3.04 5.80
N ASN A 73 -6.42 4.37 5.77
CA ASN A 73 -5.92 5.18 4.67
C ASN A 73 -4.40 5.11 4.55
N ALA A 74 -3.69 5.16 5.70
CA ALA A 74 -2.24 5.00 5.76
C ALA A 74 -1.80 3.65 5.18
N SER A 75 -2.42 2.57 5.63
CA SER A 75 -2.15 1.21 5.17
C SER A 75 -2.41 1.05 3.66
N SER A 76 -3.53 1.58 3.17
CA SER A 76 -3.88 1.53 1.74
C SER A 76 -2.87 2.30 0.89
N SER A 77 -2.46 3.49 1.30
CA SER A 77 -1.43 4.26 0.59
C SER A 77 -0.12 3.47 0.48
N GLU A 78 0.30 2.79 1.55
CA GLU A 78 1.52 1.99 1.56
C GLU A 78 1.45 0.78 0.62
N VAL A 79 0.32 0.07 0.57
CA VAL A 79 0.12 -1.06 -0.34
C VAL A 79 0.12 -0.60 -1.79
N PHE A 80 -0.65 0.43 -2.12
CA PHE A 80 -0.76 0.94 -3.50
C PHE A 80 0.55 1.53 -4.02
N TRP A 81 1.35 2.17 -3.17
CA TRP A 81 2.69 2.61 -3.51
C TRP A 81 3.55 1.44 -4.03
N ARG A 82 3.55 0.32 -3.34
CA ARG A 82 4.36 -0.85 -3.70
C ARG A 82 3.81 -1.63 -4.88
N LEU A 83 2.52 -1.50 -5.16
CA LEU A 83 1.90 -2.07 -6.37
C LEU A 83 2.14 -1.24 -7.64
N GLY A 84 2.67 -0.03 -7.52
CA GLY A 84 2.79 0.89 -8.65
C GLY A 84 1.50 1.64 -8.99
N MET A 85 0.50 1.58 -8.12
CA MET A 85 -0.75 2.33 -8.24
C MET A 85 -0.57 3.72 -7.61
N ILE A 86 0.19 4.57 -8.29
CA ILE A 86 0.67 5.84 -7.74
C ILE A 86 -0.47 6.80 -7.44
N ASN A 87 -1.50 6.87 -8.30
CA ASN A 87 -2.63 7.79 -8.09
C ASN A 87 -3.51 7.36 -6.91
N GLU A 88 -3.69 6.06 -6.70
CA GLU A 88 -4.39 5.53 -5.53
C GLU A 88 -3.58 5.76 -4.26
N SER A 89 -2.27 5.53 -4.29
CA SER A 89 -1.38 5.86 -3.16
C SER A 89 -1.45 7.34 -2.80
N LEU A 90 -1.44 8.22 -3.80
CA LEU A 90 -1.58 9.67 -3.63
C LEU A 90 -2.91 10.04 -2.98
N ARG A 91 -4.02 9.48 -3.48
CA ARG A 91 -5.35 9.75 -2.93
C ARG A 91 -5.43 9.37 -1.45
N TYR A 92 -4.99 8.17 -1.11
CA TYR A 92 -5.00 7.71 0.29
C TYR A 92 -4.01 8.47 1.17
N ALA A 93 -2.90 8.97 0.62
CA ALA A 93 -1.99 9.85 1.36
C ALA A 93 -2.64 11.21 1.68
N PHE A 94 -3.42 11.78 0.76
CA PHE A 94 -4.22 12.97 1.01
C PHE A 94 -5.29 12.71 2.07
N ASP A 95 -6.06 11.64 1.94
CA ASP A 95 -7.10 11.28 2.90
C ASP A 95 -6.51 11.07 4.31
N THR A 96 -5.32 10.46 4.39
CA THR A 96 -4.60 10.29 5.66
C THR A 96 -4.18 11.64 6.23
N GLN A 97 -3.66 12.54 5.40
CA GLN A 97 -3.23 13.87 5.82
C GLN A 97 -4.42 14.72 6.33
N GLU A 98 -5.57 14.63 5.66
CA GLU A 98 -6.79 15.34 6.05
C GLU A 98 -7.47 14.76 7.30
N SER A 99 -7.24 13.48 7.60
CA SER A 99 -7.78 12.83 8.80
C SER A 99 -7.11 13.27 10.09
N LEU A 100 -6.03 14.07 10.02
CA LEU A 100 -5.32 14.55 11.19
C LEU A 100 -6.11 15.63 11.93
N ILE A 101 -6.26 15.44 13.24
CA ILE A 101 -6.98 16.38 14.12
C ILE A 101 -6.27 17.73 14.14
N ASN A 102 -7.06 18.82 14.18
CA ASN A 102 -6.58 20.20 14.30
C ASN A 102 -5.68 20.68 13.13
N ASN A 103 -5.95 20.26 11.92
CA ASN A 103 -5.18 20.64 10.74
C ASN A 103 -3.68 20.39 10.86
N ARG A 104 -3.27 19.45 11.71
CA ARG A 104 -1.86 19.08 11.85
C ARG A 104 -1.36 18.46 10.53
N LYS A 105 -0.13 18.81 10.19
CA LYS A 105 0.53 18.28 8.99
C LYS A 105 1.50 17.17 9.40
N SER A 106 1.40 16.02 8.70
CA SER A 106 2.35 14.92 8.87
C SER A 106 3.45 14.99 7.83
N GLY A 107 4.69 15.10 8.28
CA GLY A 107 5.85 15.04 7.37
C GLY A 107 5.89 13.75 6.56
N ARG A 108 5.50 12.61 7.14
CA ARG A 108 5.43 11.32 6.45
C ARG A 108 4.49 11.38 5.24
N TRP A 109 3.27 11.85 5.43
CA TRP A 109 2.28 11.84 4.36
C TRP A 109 2.51 12.95 3.34
N MET A 110 3.00 14.10 3.79
CA MET A 110 3.45 15.16 2.88
C MET A 110 4.63 14.69 2.00
N SER A 111 5.56 13.90 2.55
CA SER A 111 6.65 13.32 1.76
C SER A 111 6.13 12.32 0.72
N ARG A 112 5.15 11.47 1.05
CA ARG A 112 4.52 10.57 0.09
C ARG A 112 3.79 11.33 -1.00
N ILE A 113 3.07 12.39 -0.67
CA ILE A 113 2.41 13.26 -1.65
C ILE A 113 3.45 13.85 -2.59
N ALA A 114 4.55 14.39 -2.06
CA ALA A 114 5.63 14.94 -2.88
C ALA A 114 6.21 13.88 -3.85
N GLN A 115 6.48 12.68 -3.38
CA GLN A 115 6.97 11.57 -4.19
C GLN A 115 6.00 11.19 -5.32
N CYS A 116 4.72 11.03 -5.00
CA CYS A 116 3.69 10.70 -5.99
C CYS A 116 3.55 11.80 -7.06
N GLN A 117 3.53 13.06 -6.64
CA GLN A 117 3.46 14.20 -7.55
C GLN A 117 4.70 14.30 -8.46
N MET A 118 5.87 13.98 -7.94
CA MET A 118 7.11 13.93 -8.71
C MET A 118 7.04 12.84 -9.79
N LEU A 119 6.58 11.64 -9.43
CA LEU A 119 6.40 10.54 -10.38
C LEU A 119 5.32 10.84 -11.41
N ASN A 120 4.33 11.66 -11.07
CA ASN A 120 3.30 12.15 -12.00
C ASN A 120 3.75 13.32 -12.88
N GLY A 121 5.00 13.76 -12.75
CA GLY A 121 5.51 14.94 -13.50
C GLY A 121 4.94 16.28 -13.01
N ARG A 122 4.24 16.29 -11.87
CA ARG A 122 3.66 17.51 -11.27
C ARG A 122 4.71 18.19 -10.38
N TYR A 123 5.81 18.60 -10.99
CA TYR A 123 7.00 19.11 -10.30
C TYR A 123 6.74 20.39 -9.51
N ASP A 124 5.84 21.24 -9.98
CA ASP A 124 5.49 22.48 -9.26
C ASP A 124 4.78 22.17 -7.94
N VAL A 125 3.89 21.17 -7.93
CA VAL A 125 3.19 20.72 -6.74
C VAL A 125 4.17 19.99 -5.82
N ALA A 126 4.97 19.07 -6.34
CA ALA A 126 6.00 18.36 -5.57
C ALA A 126 6.96 19.36 -4.88
N GLY A 127 7.42 20.37 -5.61
CA GLY A 127 8.29 21.42 -5.08
C GLY A 127 7.70 22.16 -3.91
N LYS A 128 6.41 22.51 -3.95
CA LYS A 128 5.71 23.16 -2.82
C LYS A 128 5.70 22.30 -1.55
N TYR A 129 5.47 21.00 -1.68
CA TYR A 129 5.54 20.08 -0.53
C TYR A 129 6.97 19.95 0.01
N LEU A 130 7.97 19.89 -0.89
CA LEU A 130 9.38 19.87 -0.47
C LEU A 130 9.78 21.17 0.22
N ASP A 131 9.27 22.33 -0.20
CA ASP A 131 9.51 23.62 0.46
C ASP A 131 8.98 23.60 1.90
N ILE A 132 7.78 23.10 2.11
CA ILE A 132 7.20 22.98 3.46
C ILE A 132 8.05 22.02 4.31
N LEU A 133 8.41 20.85 3.76
CA LEU A 133 9.18 19.82 4.46
C LEU A 133 10.61 20.29 4.77
N SER A 134 11.20 21.15 3.95
CA SER A 134 12.54 21.71 4.19
C SER A 134 12.62 22.62 5.42
N ASN A 135 11.48 23.13 5.87
CA ASN A 135 11.37 23.89 7.12
C ASN A 135 11.14 23.00 8.36
N SER A 136 10.94 21.69 8.16
CA SER A 136 10.77 20.72 9.24
C SER A 136 12.13 20.23 9.75
N LEU A 137 12.27 20.10 11.07
CA LEU A 137 13.50 19.61 11.69
C LEU A 137 13.88 18.21 11.18
N PHE A 138 12.91 17.29 11.10
CA PHE A 138 13.15 15.88 10.76
C PHE A 138 13.20 15.60 9.25
N TYR A 139 12.56 16.42 8.42
CA TYR A 139 12.45 16.18 6.98
C TYR A 139 13.31 17.10 6.11
N ARG A 140 13.97 18.11 6.70
CA ARG A 140 14.79 19.10 5.97
C ARG A 140 15.82 18.44 5.05
N ARG A 141 16.60 17.53 5.60
CA ARG A 141 17.66 16.84 4.84
C ARG A 141 17.07 16.04 3.69
N TRP A 142 16.05 15.25 3.97
CA TRP A 142 15.36 14.46 2.97
C TRP A 142 14.75 15.34 1.87
N ALA A 143 14.03 16.38 2.24
CA ALA A 143 13.39 17.28 1.27
C ALA A 143 14.40 17.98 0.37
N ASN A 144 15.52 18.44 0.92
CA ASN A 144 16.57 19.05 0.12
C ASN A 144 17.24 18.06 -0.83
N ASP A 145 17.41 16.80 -0.41
CA ASP A 145 17.93 15.74 -1.27
C ASP A 145 16.96 15.42 -2.41
N GLN A 146 15.65 15.39 -2.16
CA GLN A 146 14.64 15.11 -3.15
C GLN A 146 14.54 16.17 -4.27
N ARG A 147 15.01 17.38 -4.03
CA ARG A 147 14.99 18.46 -5.05
C ARG A 147 15.77 18.10 -6.32
N ARG A 148 16.76 17.22 -6.23
CA ARG A 148 17.54 16.74 -7.39
C ARG A 148 16.69 16.02 -8.43
N TYR A 149 15.53 15.50 -8.05
CA TYR A 149 14.62 14.80 -8.96
C TYR A 149 13.64 15.74 -9.69
N LEU A 150 13.47 16.97 -9.20
CA LEU A 150 12.55 17.93 -9.79
C LEU A 150 12.97 18.28 -11.23
N ARG A 151 12.09 18.00 -12.19
CA ARG A 151 12.35 18.23 -13.63
C ARG A 151 13.63 17.54 -14.14
N ASN A 152 14.01 16.44 -13.51
CA ASN A 152 15.22 15.70 -13.82
C ASN A 152 14.91 14.21 -14.01
N GLU A 153 14.41 13.86 -15.17
CA GLU A 153 14.01 12.49 -15.52
C GLU A 153 15.20 11.52 -15.43
N ARG A 154 16.41 11.97 -15.74
CA ARG A 154 17.62 11.15 -15.62
C ARG A 154 17.88 10.77 -14.16
N ALA A 155 17.74 11.70 -13.25
CA ALA A 155 17.90 11.44 -11.82
C ALA A 155 16.83 10.47 -11.32
N ILE A 156 15.57 10.65 -11.73
CA ILE A 156 14.45 9.73 -11.41
C ILE A 156 14.75 8.33 -11.95
N ALA A 157 15.20 8.21 -13.19
CA ALA A 157 15.52 6.94 -13.83
C ALA A 157 16.76 6.24 -13.22
N SER A 158 17.62 6.95 -12.51
CA SER A 158 18.77 6.39 -11.81
C SER A 158 18.50 6.02 -10.35
N ASP A 159 17.39 6.45 -9.79
CA ASP A 159 16.97 6.03 -8.44
C ASP A 159 16.28 4.66 -8.51
N PRO A 160 16.73 3.64 -7.74
CA PRO A 160 16.18 2.30 -7.86
C PRO A 160 14.68 2.20 -7.59
N ILE A 161 14.18 2.97 -6.62
CA ILE A 161 12.76 2.95 -6.23
C ILE A 161 11.93 3.68 -7.28
N TYR A 162 12.33 4.89 -7.65
CA TYR A 162 11.58 5.70 -8.63
C TYR A 162 11.61 5.09 -10.03
N ALA A 163 12.76 4.57 -10.45
CA ALA A 163 12.88 3.86 -11.73
C ALA A 163 11.96 2.64 -11.78
N TYR A 164 11.95 1.83 -10.72
CA TYR A 164 11.06 0.68 -10.60
C TYR A 164 9.58 1.12 -10.67
N LEU A 165 9.17 2.08 -9.85
CA LEU A 165 7.80 2.56 -9.82
C LEU A 165 7.35 3.16 -11.16
N GLN A 166 8.21 3.91 -11.84
CA GLN A 166 7.93 4.42 -13.18
C GLN A 166 7.75 3.29 -14.20
N SER A 167 8.51 2.20 -14.06
CA SER A 167 8.43 1.05 -14.98
C SER A 167 7.16 0.23 -14.80
N VAL A 168 6.63 0.12 -13.58
CA VAL A 168 5.50 -0.76 -13.25
C VAL A 168 4.17 -0.03 -13.08
N ARG A 169 4.20 1.30 -12.99
CA ARG A 169 3.00 2.10 -12.78
C ARG A 169 1.97 1.90 -13.87
N TYR A 170 0.74 2.19 -13.55
CA TYR A 170 -0.37 2.17 -14.47
C TYR A 170 -0.14 3.12 -15.65
N GLN A 171 -0.34 2.62 -16.87
CA GLN A 171 -0.11 3.40 -18.09
C GLN A 171 -1.38 4.11 -18.59
N THR A 172 -2.55 3.58 -18.23
CA THR A 172 -3.85 4.15 -18.63
C THR A 172 -4.65 4.51 -17.39
N ASP A 173 -5.29 5.66 -17.40
CA ASP A 173 -6.23 6.02 -16.35
C ASP A 173 -7.42 5.06 -16.38
N PHE A 174 -7.70 4.44 -15.25
CA PHE A 174 -8.90 3.66 -15.07
C PHE A 174 -9.51 4.00 -13.70
N LEU A 175 -10.81 3.85 -13.61
CA LEU A 175 -11.53 4.10 -12.40
C LEU A 175 -11.26 2.98 -11.39
N TYR A 176 -10.72 3.34 -10.22
CA TYR A 176 -10.55 2.39 -9.12
C TYR A 176 -11.91 1.87 -8.66
N TYR A 177 -12.05 0.54 -8.68
CA TYR A 177 -13.24 -0.13 -8.21
C TYR A 177 -12.87 -1.40 -7.43
N TYR A 178 -12.98 -1.33 -6.11
CA TYR A 178 -12.56 -2.41 -5.21
C TYR A 178 -13.10 -3.81 -5.56
N PRO A 179 -14.41 -3.99 -5.90
CA PRO A 179 -14.93 -5.31 -6.27
C PRO A 179 -14.27 -5.95 -7.49
N GLU A 180 -13.61 -5.18 -8.33
CA GLU A 180 -12.87 -5.62 -9.51
C GLU A 180 -11.35 -5.55 -9.35
N MET A 181 -10.86 -5.59 -8.11
CA MET A 181 -9.43 -5.49 -7.81
C MET A 181 -8.60 -6.59 -8.49
N ASP A 182 -9.15 -7.79 -8.64
CA ASP A 182 -8.53 -8.88 -9.39
C ASP A 182 -8.22 -8.49 -10.83
N LYS A 183 -9.15 -7.84 -11.51
CA LYS A 183 -8.94 -7.33 -12.87
C LYS A 183 -7.87 -6.25 -12.92
N MET A 184 -7.87 -5.34 -11.95
CA MET A 184 -6.90 -4.26 -11.86
C MET A 184 -5.49 -4.80 -11.63
N LEU A 185 -5.31 -5.77 -10.74
CA LEU A 185 -4.04 -6.44 -10.47
C LEU A 185 -3.57 -7.23 -11.71
N ALA A 186 -4.47 -7.91 -12.41
CA ALA A 186 -4.16 -8.60 -13.65
C ALA A 186 -3.67 -7.63 -14.73
N ILE A 187 -4.33 -6.48 -14.90
CA ILE A 187 -3.92 -5.46 -15.88
C ILE A 187 -2.54 -4.91 -15.54
N LEU A 188 -2.25 -4.58 -14.26
CA LEU A 188 -0.93 -4.15 -13.83
C LEU A 188 0.16 -5.14 -14.22
N TYR A 189 -0.06 -6.42 -13.94
CA TYR A 189 0.90 -7.46 -14.29
C TYR A 189 1.01 -7.69 -15.80
N HIS A 190 -0.08 -7.57 -16.55
CA HIS A 190 -0.05 -7.68 -18.01
C HIS A 190 0.70 -6.52 -18.68
N GLN A 191 0.57 -5.33 -18.15
CA GLN A 191 1.32 -4.15 -18.66
C GLN A 191 2.82 -4.28 -18.43
N ASN A 192 3.23 -4.84 -17.28
CA ASN A 192 4.62 -5.12 -16.99
C ASN A 192 4.79 -6.37 -16.14
N LYS A 193 5.37 -7.42 -16.74
CA LYS A 193 5.64 -8.70 -16.08
C LYS A 193 6.68 -8.58 -14.94
N ASN A 194 7.43 -7.49 -14.87
CA ASN A 194 8.34 -7.24 -13.76
C ASN A 194 7.62 -6.74 -12.50
N ASN A 195 6.32 -6.42 -12.60
CA ASN A 195 5.51 -6.10 -11.42
C ASN A 195 5.14 -7.39 -10.66
N VAL A 196 6.11 -7.93 -9.95
CA VAL A 196 5.98 -9.18 -9.17
C VAL A 196 4.96 -9.01 -8.04
N MET A 197 4.88 -7.82 -7.44
CA MET A 197 3.90 -7.52 -6.40
C MET A 197 2.48 -7.67 -6.91
N ALA A 198 2.17 -7.13 -8.09
CA ALA A 198 0.85 -7.28 -8.71
C ALA A 198 0.51 -8.76 -8.98
N ALA A 199 1.47 -9.55 -9.44
CA ALA A 199 1.28 -10.98 -9.67
C ALA A 199 0.94 -11.72 -8.36
N TRP A 200 1.66 -11.46 -7.29
CA TRP A 200 1.44 -12.12 -6.00
C TRP A 200 0.12 -11.70 -5.36
N TYR A 201 -0.20 -10.42 -5.40
CA TYR A 201 -1.50 -9.93 -4.92
C TYR A 201 -2.65 -10.51 -5.73
N TYR A 202 -2.52 -10.63 -7.05
CA TYR A 202 -3.52 -11.27 -7.90
C TYR A 202 -3.76 -12.74 -7.54
N GLN A 203 -2.68 -13.51 -7.37
CA GLN A 203 -2.77 -14.92 -6.99
C GLN A 203 -3.43 -15.10 -5.63
N ALA A 204 -2.99 -14.32 -4.64
CA ALA A 204 -3.54 -14.36 -3.28
C ALA A 204 -5.01 -13.92 -3.27
N TRP A 205 -5.35 -12.85 -4.00
CA TRP A 205 -6.73 -12.37 -4.13
C TRP A 205 -7.65 -13.44 -4.68
N THR A 206 -7.25 -14.09 -5.77
CA THR A 206 -8.03 -15.15 -6.42
C THR A 206 -8.22 -16.35 -5.50
N ALA A 207 -7.18 -16.75 -4.78
CA ALA A 207 -7.24 -17.87 -3.84
C ALA A 207 -8.18 -17.59 -2.67
N LEU A 208 -8.06 -16.41 -2.04
CA LEU A 208 -8.87 -16.02 -0.88
C LEU A 208 -10.34 -15.79 -1.29
N LYS A 209 -10.61 -15.23 -2.46
CA LYS A 209 -11.97 -15.05 -2.97
C LYS A 209 -12.70 -16.36 -3.22
N LYS A 210 -12.00 -17.40 -3.70
CA LYS A 210 -12.56 -18.75 -3.84
C LYS A 210 -12.95 -19.35 -2.50
N ASN A 211 -12.13 -19.16 -1.47
CA ASN A 211 -12.42 -19.66 -0.13
C ASN A 211 -13.66 -18.97 0.45
N GLU A 212 -13.78 -17.64 0.34
CA GLU A 212 -14.96 -16.88 0.78
C GLU A 212 -16.26 -17.40 0.10
N THR A 213 -16.20 -17.70 -1.20
CA THR A 213 -17.34 -18.20 -1.96
C THR A 213 -17.74 -19.61 -1.49
N HIS A 214 -16.76 -20.47 -1.23
CA HIS A 214 -17.00 -21.84 -0.75
C HIS A 214 -17.61 -21.85 0.64
N ASP A 215 -17.09 -21.03 1.57
CA ASP A 215 -17.61 -20.91 2.93
C ASP A 215 -19.09 -20.43 2.90
N ASN A 216 -19.39 -19.42 2.11
CA ASN A 216 -20.76 -18.91 1.96
C ASN A 216 -21.72 -19.95 1.39
N GLN A 217 -21.31 -20.79 0.44
CA GLN A 217 -22.15 -21.87 -0.08
C GLN A 217 -22.40 -22.98 0.95
N THR A 218 -21.43 -23.27 1.80
CA THR A 218 -21.56 -24.28 2.86
C THR A 218 -22.54 -23.80 3.94
N TYR A 219 -22.52 -22.52 4.29
CA TYR A 219 -23.47 -21.92 5.27
C TYR A 219 -24.90 -21.87 4.73
N THR A 220 -25.10 -21.57 3.45
CA THR A 220 -26.44 -21.51 2.84
C THR A 220 -27.02 -22.91 2.56
N GLY A 221 -26.17 -23.90 2.27
CA GLY A 221 -26.58 -25.30 2.11
C GLY A 221 -27.10 -25.95 3.40
N ASN A 222 -26.54 -25.56 4.56
CA ASN A 222 -26.99 -26.06 5.87
C ASN A 222 -28.25 -25.35 6.40
N ALA A 223 -28.64 -24.19 5.85
CA ALA A 223 -29.84 -23.46 6.24
C ALA A 223 -31.12 -23.97 5.57
N HIS A 224 -31.02 -24.82 4.53
CA HIS A 224 -32.15 -25.40 3.81
C HIS A 224 -32.34 -26.91 4.07
N GLY A 225 -31.64 -27.47 5.07
CA GLY A 225 -31.65 -28.89 5.42
C GLY A 225 -32.30 -29.23 6.78
N ASN A 226 -33.32 -28.44 7.23
CA ASN A 226 -34.18 -28.81 8.37
C ASN A 226 -35.63 -28.55 8.02
#